data_d3bddb9d74da9dabacf0ebe877b86c7a
#
_entry.id   d3bddb9d74da9dabacf0ebe877b86c7a
#
_cell.length_a   1.000
_cell.length_b   1.000
_cell.length_c   1.000
_cell.angle_alpha   90.00
_cell.angle_beta   90.00
_cell.angle_gamma   90.00
#
_symmetry.space_group_name_H-M   'P 1'
#
loop_
_entity.id
_entity.type
_entity.pdbx_description
1 polymer ?
#
loop_
_entity_poly.entity_id
_entity_poly.type
_entity_poly.pdbx_seq_one_letter_code
_entity_poly.pdbx_strand_id
1 'polypeptide(L)'
;MKKEIITHRDPKSPISEIFRTLRTTIQFTNTKKGLKSLLITSTSPSEGKSWVSANLAVAFAQAGKKVILVDCDMRKGRQFSIFNVAPTPGLSNFLSGINSNGEDSNPNILSYIKETEVENLYLITAGNIPPNPSELLVSEQMIDTVEALEQVCDLVIFDGTPSSLVTDAVIISRYVDTTLIVSAYKTTKMDDLEKVKRDILNVGGKIAGVVINKMPVSQKQYYATYYYGNSSMKMKPKSKPTKADIEMQVERKRQETKAKAKNVIKQNKEKNPQPKMYNYDKKEEVPKKKVETSTKENSNKDIDAEALLKQINDYVNEEKTKLEKEDK
;
A
#
# COMPACT_ATOMS: atom_id res chain seq x y z
N MET A 1 8.89 14.85 2.18
CA MET A 1 7.87 13.99 1.55
C MET A 1 8.35 12.54 1.53
N LYS A 2 7.50 11.58 1.91
CA LYS A 2 7.89 10.16 1.92
C LYS A 2 8.02 9.58 0.52
N LYS A 3 8.80 8.49 0.38
CA LYS A 3 9.04 7.78 -0.89
C LYS A 3 7.75 7.26 -1.57
N GLU A 4 6.61 7.39 -0.93
CA GLU A 4 5.32 6.79 -1.32
C GLU A 4 4.62 7.54 -2.46
N ILE A 5 4.86 8.86 -2.66
CA ILE A 5 4.20 9.63 -3.73
C ILE A 5 5.06 9.63 -4.99
N ILE A 6 4.95 8.54 -5.75
CA ILE A 6 5.76 8.33 -6.97
C ILE A 6 5.41 9.36 -8.06
N THR A 7 4.14 9.73 -8.20
CA THR A 7 3.65 10.70 -9.17
C THR A 7 4.27 12.10 -9.02
N HIS A 8 4.63 12.47 -7.78
CA HIS A 8 5.33 13.73 -7.52
C HIS A 8 6.84 13.57 -7.62
N ARG A 9 7.41 12.51 -7.00
CA ARG A 9 8.84 12.30 -6.91
C ARG A 9 9.50 11.97 -8.26
N ASP A 10 8.82 11.17 -9.06
CA ASP A 10 9.28 10.75 -10.39
C ASP A 10 8.14 10.84 -11.41
N PRO A 11 7.84 12.08 -11.88
CA PRO A 11 6.74 12.30 -12.81
C PRO A 11 6.91 11.58 -14.16
N LYS A 12 8.14 11.18 -14.50
CA LYS A 12 8.46 10.48 -15.74
C LYS A 12 8.44 8.96 -15.59
N SER A 13 8.18 8.44 -14.39
CA SER A 13 8.10 6.98 -14.19
C SER A 13 6.88 6.40 -14.91
N PRO A 14 6.95 5.16 -15.41
CA PRO A 14 5.80 4.44 -15.93
C PRO A 14 4.64 4.30 -14.95
N ILE A 15 4.93 4.25 -13.65
CA ILE A 15 3.87 4.22 -12.63
C ILE A 15 3.13 5.56 -12.62
N SER A 16 3.83 6.69 -12.74
CA SER A 16 3.19 8.01 -12.85
C SER A 16 2.32 8.11 -14.11
N GLU A 17 2.74 7.49 -15.22
CA GLU A 17 1.93 7.42 -16.43
C GLU A 17 0.67 6.56 -16.26
N ILE A 18 0.74 5.47 -15.51
CA ILE A 18 -0.44 4.67 -15.15
C ILE A 18 -1.46 5.53 -14.36
N PHE A 19 -1.00 6.38 -13.43
CA PHE A 19 -1.90 7.28 -12.70
C PHE A 19 -2.50 8.37 -13.59
N ARG A 20 -1.75 8.89 -14.59
CA ARG A 20 -2.31 9.82 -15.60
C ARG A 20 -3.38 9.15 -16.44
N THR A 21 -3.13 7.91 -16.89
CA THR A 21 -4.11 7.12 -17.63
C THR A 21 -5.36 6.85 -16.76
N LEU A 22 -5.18 6.43 -15.50
CA LEU A 22 -6.27 6.20 -14.55
C LEU A 22 -7.10 7.47 -14.35
N ARG A 23 -6.44 8.62 -14.11
CA ARG A 23 -7.11 9.93 -14.02
C ARG A 23 -7.97 10.19 -15.24
N THR A 24 -7.40 10.05 -16.44
CA THR A 24 -8.12 10.29 -17.71
C THR A 24 -9.32 9.37 -17.84
N THR A 25 -9.16 8.07 -17.55
CA THR A 25 -10.27 7.11 -17.57
C THR A 25 -11.40 7.52 -16.64
N ILE A 26 -11.08 7.90 -15.40
CA ILE A 26 -12.09 8.30 -14.40
C ILE A 26 -12.80 9.57 -14.84
N GLN A 27 -12.09 10.56 -15.37
CA GLN A 27 -12.69 11.79 -15.88
C GLN A 27 -13.72 11.54 -16.98
N PHE A 28 -13.45 10.60 -17.88
CA PHE A 28 -14.36 10.29 -18.99
C PHE A 28 -15.50 9.32 -18.63
N THR A 29 -15.36 8.58 -17.53
CA THR A 29 -16.43 7.66 -17.07
C THR A 29 -17.66 8.43 -16.57
N ASN A 30 -17.51 9.66 -16.08
CA ASN A 30 -18.60 10.46 -15.50
C ASN A 30 -18.91 11.72 -16.34
N THR A 31 -19.28 11.53 -17.62
CA THR A 31 -19.32 12.61 -18.62
C THR A 31 -20.51 13.57 -18.53
N LYS A 32 -21.66 13.19 -17.91
CA LYS A 32 -22.88 14.01 -17.99
C LYS A 32 -22.94 15.22 -17.06
N LYS A 33 -22.32 15.16 -15.87
CA LYS A 33 -22.33 16.24 -14.87
C LYS A 33 -20.96 16.75 -14.47
N GLY A 34 -19.87 16.16 -15.00
CA GLY A 34 -18.53 16.32 -14.44
C GLY A 34 -18.36 15.50 -13.16
N LEU A 35 -17.10 15.24 -12.79
CA LEU A 35 -16.74 14.53 -11.57
C LEU A 35 -16.37 15.58 -10.52
N LYS A 36 -17.08 15.60 -9.38
CA LYS A 36 -16.83 16.48 -8.24
C LYS A 36 -16.32 15.73 -7.02
N SER A 37 -16.78 14.50 -6.81
CA SER A 37 -16.40 13.67 -5.66
C SER A 37 -16.12 12.23 -6.05
N LEU A 38 -15.04 11.67 -5.48
CA LEU A 38 -14.58 10.33 -5.74
C LEU A 38 -14.21 9.64 -4.43
N LEU A 39 -14.85 8.53 -4.10
CA LEU A 39 -14.42 7.65 -3.01
C LEU A 39 -13.43 6.61 -3.53
N ILE A 40 -12.36 6.38 -2.79
CA ILE A 40 -11.44 5.27 -3.00
C ILE A 40 -11.51 4.34 -1.80
N THR A 41 -11.92 3.11 -2.02
CA THR A 41 -11.99 2.06 -1.00
C THR A 41 -11.20 0.83 -1.44
N SER A 42 -11.09 -0.17 -0.59
CA SER A 42 -10.53 -1.47 -0.94
C SER A 42 -11.39 -2.61 -0.38
N THR A 43 -11.20 -3.79 -0.92
CA THR A 43 -11.86 -4.99 -0.40
C THR A 43 -11.33 -5.31 0.98
N SER A 44 -10.01 -5.44 1.13
CA SER A 44 -9.33 -5.85 2.36
C SER A 44 -8.26 -4.84 2.79
N PRO A 45 -7.79 -4.89 4.04
CA PRO A 45 -6.68 -4.07 4.51
C PRO A 45 -5.42 -4.30 3.69
N SER A 46 -4.58 -3.26 3.63
CA SER A 46 -3.26 -3.32 2.97
C SER A 46 -3.28 -3.56 1.46
N GLU A 47 -4.39 -3.42 0.76
CA GLU A 47 -4.45 -3.50 -0.70
C GLU A 47 -3.89 -2.26 -1.40
N GLY A 48 -3.63 -1.19 -0.64
CA GLY A 48 -2.97 0.02 -1.10
C GLY A 48 -3.90 1.17 -1.47
N LYS A 49 -5.14 1.18 -0.94
CA LYS A 49 -6.12 2.26 -1.16
C LYS A 49 -5.51 3.65 -0.94
N SER A 50 -4.92 3.90 0.23
CA SER A 50 -4.36 5.22 0.59
C SER A 50 -3.18 5.63 -0.30
N TRP A 51 -2.40 4.66 -0.76
CA TRP A 51 -1.34 4.91 -1.73
C TRP A 51 -1.91 5.28 -3.11
N VAL A 52 -2.97 4.60 -3.55
CA VAL A 52 -3.69 4.91 -4.80
C VAL A 52 -4.36 6.28 -4.67
N SER A 53 -5.03 6.58 -3.56
CA SER A 53 -5.69 7.87 -3.28
C SER A 53 -4.69 9.03 -3.37
N ALA A 54 -3.55 8.92 -2.69
CA ALA A 54 -2.51 9.95 -2.69
C ALA A 54 -1.94 10.22 -4.08
N ASN A 55 -1.55 9.15 -4.80
CA ASN A 55 -0.94 9.30 -6.14
C ASN A 55 -1.94 9.78 -7.19
N LEU A 56 -3.21 9.36 -7.09
CA LEU A 56 -4.26 9.83 -7.98
C LEU A 56 -4.60 11.31 -7.72
N ALA A 57 -4.67 11.73 -6.45
CA ALA A 57 -4.87 13.13 -6.06
C ALA A 57 -3.76 14.02 -6.63
N VAL A 58 -2.51 13.60 -6.52
CA VAL A 58 -1.37 14.29 -7.14
C VAL A 58 -1.50 14.34 -8.66
N ALA A 59 -1.93 13.26 -9.31
CA ALA A 59 -2.09 13.24 -10.77
C ALA A 59 -3.18 14.22 -11.25
N PHE A 60 -4.26 14.42 -10.47
CA PHE A 60 -5.27 15.43 -10.75
C PHE A 60 -4.75 16.86 -10.53
N ALA A 61 -4.06 17.09 -9.41
CA ALA A 61 -3.49 18.39 -9.07
C ALA A 61 -2.45 18.84 -10.13
N GLN A 62 -1.58 17.94 -10.57
CA GLN A 62 -0.61 18.19 -11.65
C GLN A 62 -1.28 18.49 -13.02
N ALA A 63 -2.54 18.15 -13.18
CA ALA A 63 -3.33 18.54 -14.36
C ALA A 63 -4.05 19.89 -14.19
N GLY A 64 -3.68 20.68 -13.18
CA GLY A 64 -4.23 22.01 -12.90
C GLY A 64 -5.59 22.00 -12.19
N LYS A 65 -6.02 20.86 -11.64
CA LYS A 65 -7.24 20.77 -10.83
C LYS A 65 -6.95 21.13 -9.38
N LYS A 66 -7.81 21.96 -8.76
CA LYS A 66 -7.80 22.17 -7.33
C LYS A 66 -8.43 20.95 -6.64
N VAL A 67 -7.61 20.18 -5.91
CA VAL A 67 -8.00 18.89 -5.32
C VAL A 67 -7.94 18.96 -3.81
N ILE A 68 -8.97 18.44 -3.15
CA ILE A 68 -8.96 18.19 -1.71
C ILE A 68 -9.00 16.68 -1.49
N LEU A 69 -7.96 16.13 -0.86
CA LEU A 69 -7.93 14.74 -0.40
C LEU A 69 -8.42 14.69 1.04
N VAL A 70 -9.42 13.87 1.34
CA VAL A 70 -9.99 13.70 2.68
C VAL A 70 -9.70 12.30 3.18
N ASP A 71 -9.01 12.18 4.31
CA ASP A 71 -8.75 10.89 4.95
C ASP A 71 -9.95 10.51 5.83
N CYS A 72 -10.80 9.62 5.32
CA CYS A 72 -11.99 9.11 6.00
C CYS A 72 -11.73 7.83 6.80
N ASP A 73 -10.52 7.30 6.79
CA ASP A 73 -10.15 6.16 7.63
C ASP A 73 -9.80 6.65 9.04
N MET A 74 -10.82 7.06 9.80
CA MET A 74 -10.67 7.54 11.18
C MET A 74 -10.12 6.48 12.14
N ARG A 75 -10.01 5.21 11.69
CA ARG A 75 -9.49 4.09 12.48
C ARG A 75 -7.98 3.91 12.29
N LYS A 76 -7.51 4.09 11.04
CA LYS A 76 -6.10 3.89 10.64
C LYS A 76 -5.70 4.88 9.54
N GLY A 77 -6.08 6.13 9.66
CA GLY A 77 -5.73 7.20 8.72
C GLY A 77 -4.22 7.25 8.47
N ARG A 78 -3.82 7.44 7.23
CA ARG A 78 -2.42 7.44 6.83
C ARG A 78 -2.00 8.64 6.00
N GLN A 79 -2.94 9.43 5.49
CA GLN A 79 -2.63 10.53 4.59
C GLN A 79 -1.74 11.59 5.26
N PHE A 80 -1.94 11.88 6.55
CA PHE A 80 -1.07 12.78 7.31
C PHE A 80 0.40 12.37 7.24
N SER A 81 0.66 11.08 7.31
CA SER A 81 1.99 10.49 7.28
C SER A 81 2.59 10.46 5.87
N ILE A 82 1.76 10.27 4.84
CA ILE A 82 2.17 10.27 3.43
C ILE A 82 2.59 11.69 3.01
N PHE A 83 1.79 12.69 3.36
CA PHE A 83 2.03 14.10 3.00
C PHE A 83 2.85 14.88 4.02
N ASN A 84 3.22 14.26 5.15
CA ASN A 84 4.01 14.87 6.21
C ASN A 84 3.37 16.16 6.79
N VAL A 85 2.09 16.09 7.11
CA VAL A 85 1.33 17.16 7.76
C VAL A 85 0.89 16.73 9.16
N ALA A 86 0.45 17.68 10.00
CA ALA A 86 -0.06 17.37 11.34
C ALA A 86 -1.29 16.43 11.26
N PRO A 87 -1.36 15.36 12.08
CA PRO A 87 -2.48 14.40 12.03
C PRO A 87 -3.80 15.01 12.53
N THR A 88 -3.73 15.98 13.42
CA THR A 88 -4.87 16.64 14.08
C THR A 88 -4.73 18.18 13.98
N PRO A 89 -5.84 18.95 14.12
CA PRO A 89 -7.22 18.48 14.02
C PRO A 89 -7.54 17.97 12.60
N GLY A 90 -8.61 17.17 12.45
CA GLY A 90 -9.03 16.61 11.17
C GLY A 90 -10.53 16.36 11.11
N LEU A 91 -10.95 15.51 10.16
CA LEU A 91 -12.35 15.25 9.86
C LEU A 91 -13.15 14.79 11.10
N SER A 92 -12.61 13.86 11.89
CA SER A 92 -13.28 13.37 13.10
C SER A 92 -13.49 14.47 14.14
N ASN A 93 -12.54 15.39 14.29
CA ASN A 93 -12.66 16.52 15.20
C ASN A 93 -13.78 17.47 14.77
N PHE A 94 -13.88 17.73 13.47
CA PHE A 94 -14.98 18.53 12.92
C PHE A 94 -16.32 17.84 13.14
N LEU A 95 -16.47 16.57 12.73
CA LEU A 95 -17.74 15.83 12.81
C LEU A 95 -18.19 15.52 14.24
N SER A 96 -17.28 15.42 15.20
CA SER A 96 -17.63 15.24 16.62
C SER A 96 -17.94 16.54 17.34
N GLY A 97 -17.65 17.68 16.73
CA GLY A 97 -17.77 19.00 17.37
C GLY A 97 -16.73 19.26 18.46
N ILE A 98 -15.70 18.41 18.57
CA ILE A 98 -14.70 18.45 19.67
C ILE A 98 -13.29 18.48 19.08
N ASN A 99 -12.47 19.43 19.53
CA ASN A 99 -11.07 19.52 19.15
C ASN A 99 -10.18 18.48 19.91
N SER A 100 -8.88 18.50 19.64
CA SER A 100 -7.93 17.55 20.29
C SER A 100 -7.81 17.72 21.80
N ASN A 101 -8.23 18.86 22.35
CA ASN A 101 -8.16 19.19 23.77
C ASN A 101 -9.49 18.96 24.51
N GLY A 102 -10.53 18.45 23.80
CA GLY A 102 -11.86 18.26 24.37
C GLY A 102 -12.73 19.52 24.43
N GLU A 103 -12.32 20.60 23.77
CA GLU A 103 -13.07 21.86 23.66
C GLU A 103 -13.88 21.85 22.33
N ASP A 104 -14.81 22.80 22.19
CA ASP A 104 -15.61 22.95 20.98
C ASP A 104 -14.71 23.14 19.73
N SER A 105 -15.00 22.40 18.69
CA SER A 105 -14.29 22.51 17.43
C SER A 105 -14.79 23.69 16.60
N ASN A 106 -13.98 24.15 15.64
CA ASN A 106 -14.41 25.14 14.67
C ASN A 106 -15.56 24.57 13.82
N PRO A 107 -16.72 25.24 13.71
CA PRO A 107 -17.87 24.77 12.95
C PRO A 107 -17.67 24.83 11.43
N ASN A 108 -16.56 25.39 10.95
CA ASN A 108 -16.28 25.50 9.52
C ASN A 108 -15.27 24.45 9.07
N ILE A 109 -15.70 23.47 8.26
CA ILE A 109 -14.84 22.42 7.70
C ILE A 109 -13.64 22.98 6.92
N LEU A 110 -13.77 24.13 6.30
CA LEU A 110 -12.70 24.74 5.51
C LEU A 110 -11.47 25.11 6.37
N SER A 111 -11.65 25.32 7.68
CA SER A 111 -10.53 25.56 8.60
C SER A 111 -9.65 24.32 8.88
N TYR A 112 -10.11 23.14 8.49
CA TYR A 112 -9.38 21.88 8.63
C TYR A 112 -8.56 21.49 7.38
N ILE A 113 -8.67 22.31 6.33
CA ILE A 113 -7.90 22.12 5.09
C ILE A 113 -6.45 22.50 5.34
N LYS A 114 -5.55 21.56 5.09
CA LYS A 114 -4.11 21.71 5.22
C LYS A 114 -3.47 21.79 3.85
N GLU A 115 -2.50 22.67 3.68
CA GLU A 115 -1.67 22.72 2.50
C GLU A 115 -0.73 21.52 2.45
N THR A 116 -0.42 21.07 1.25
CA THR A 116 0.60 20.05 0.99
C THR A 116 1.77 20.65 0.21
N GLU A 117 2.88 19.91 0.09
CA GLU A 117 4.01 20.32 -0.77
C GLU A 117 3.67 20.25 -2.28
N VAL A 118 2.51 19.70 -2.65
CA VAL A 118 2.06 19.57 -4.03
C VAL A 118 1.13 20.73 -4.36
N GLU A 119 1.49 21.50 -5.36
CA GLU A 119 0.66 22.61 -5.84
C GLU A 119 -0.75 22.13 -6.22
N ASN A 120 -1.79 22.89 -5.88
CA ASN A 120 -3.21 22.58 -6.09
C ASN A 120 -3.74 21.35 -5.35
N LEU A 121 -2.97 20.77 -4.41
CA LEU A 121 -3.42 19.65 -3.59
C LEU A 121 -3.48 20.04 -2.12
N TYR A 122 -4.64 19.88 -1.54
CA TYR A 122 -4.95 20.13 -0.14
C TYR A 122 -5.37 18.83 0.55
N LEU A 123 -5.23 18.78 1.89
CA LEU A 123 -5.53 17.59 2.68
C LEU A 123 -6.37 17.93 3.90
N ILE A 124 -7.42 17.14 4.13
CA ILE A 124 -8.08 17.03 5.44
C ILE A 124 -7.68 15.66 6.01
N THR A 125 -6.99 15.68 7.16
CA THR A 125 -6.55 14.47 7.85
C THR A 125 -7.70 13.79 8.57
N ALA A 126 -7.56 12.52 8.95
CA ALA A 126 -8.61 11.79 9.67
C ALA A 126 -8.95 12.42 11.04
N GLY A 127 -7.97 13.04 11.69
CA GLY A 127 -8.14 13.58 13.03
C GLY A 127 -7.91 12.54 14.13
N ASN A 128 -8.48 12.78 15.31
CA ASN A 128 -8.43 11.87 16.43
C ASN A 128 -9.31 10.62 16.16
N ILE A 129 -8.94 9.47 16.72
CA ILE A 129 -9.76 8.27 16.60
C ILE A 129 -11.02 8.43 17.47
N PRO A 130 -12.23 8.55 16.88
CA PRO A 130 -13.46 8.67 17.64
C PRO A 130 -13.94 7.29 18.10
N PRO A 131 -14.83 7.23 19.12
CA PRO A 131 -15.41 5.95 19.55
C PRO A 131 -16.28 5.30 18.47
N ASN A 132 -17.06 6.10 17.73
CA ASN A 132 -18.06 5.63 16.76
C ASN A 132 -17.85 6.28 15.37
N PRO A 133 -16.83 5.90 14.59
CA PRO A 133 -16.56 6.52 13.28
C PRO A 133 -17.76 6.44 12.31
N SER A 134 -18.43 5.30 12.25
CA SER A 134 -19.54 5.07 11.30
C SER A 134 -20.73 6.02 11.57
N GLU A 135 -21.01 6.33 12.82
CA GLU A 135 -22.09 7.26 13.20
C GLU A 135 -21.79 8.70 12.77
N LEU A 136 -20.51 9.11 12.89
CA LEU A 136 -20.08 10.42 12.38
C LEU A 136 -20.23 10.51 10.86
N LEU A 137 -19.94 9.43 10.14
CA LEU A 137 -20.04 9.39 8.68
C LEU A 137 -21.48 9.33 8.15
N VAL A 138 -22.45 8.90 8.97
CA VAL A 138 -23.91 8.92 8.61
C VAL A 138 -24.55 10.29 8.88
N SER A 139 -23.91 11.17 9.67
CA SER A 139 -24.48 12.43 10.12
C SER A 139 -24.82 13.38 8.95
N GLU A 140 -25.79 14.26 9.14
CA GLU A 140 -26.10 15.34 8.19
C GLU A 140 -24.88 16.24 8.00
N GLN A 141 -24.10 16.47 9.06
CA GLN A 141 -22.87 17.26 8.99
C GLN A 141 -21.84 16.66 8.01
N MET A 142 -21.78 15.33 7.83
CA MET A 142 -20.92 14.72 6.81
C MET A 142 -21.45 14.98 5.39
N ILE A 143 -22.76 14.97 5.19
CA ILE A 143 -23.38 15.31 3.90
C ILE A 143 -23.07 16.75 3.54
N ASP A 144 -23.32 17.69 4.46
CA ASP A 144 -22.98 19.11 4.30
C ASP A 144 -21.49 19.32 4.03
N THR A 145 -20.63 18.49 4.63
CA THR A 145 -19.19 18.49 4.37
C THR A 145 -18.86 18.18 2.92
N VAL A 146 -19.47 17.14 2.36
CA VAL A 146 -19.23 16.77 0.95
C VAL A 146 -19.66 17.94 0.04
N GLU A 147 -20.84 18.51 0.25
CA GLU A 147 -21.37 19.61 -0.55
C GLU A 147 -20.49 20.86 -0.43
N ALA A 148 -20.10 21.24 0.79
CA ALA A 148 -19.23 22.41 1.02
C ALA A 148 -17.86 22.27 0.35
N LEU A 149 -17.27 21.08 0.38
CA LEU A 149 -15.98 20.84 -0.25
C LEU A 149 -16.08 20.84 -1.79
N GLU A 150 -17.16 20.29 -2.36
CA GLU A 150 -17.40 20.31 -3.82
C GLU A 150 -17.56 21.71 -4.40
N GLN A 151 -17.99 22.70 -3.56
CA GLN A 151 -18.14 24.09 -3.97
C GLN A 151 -16.80 24.83 -4.05
N VAL A 152 -15.81 24.46 -3.25
CA VAL A 152 -14.54 25.21 -3.12
C VAL A 152 -13.38 24.62 -3.91
N CYS A 153 -13.57 23.45 -4.53
CA CYS A 153 -12.53 22.79 -5.35
C CYS A 153 -13.10 22.16 -6.61
N ASP A 154 -12.21 21.70 -7.49
CA ASP A 154 -12.58 20.98 -8.72
C ASP A 154 -12.93 19.52 -8.46
N LEU A 155 -12.26 18.90 -7.48
CA LEU A 155 -12.44 17.48 -7.15
C LEU A 155 -12.11 17.23 -5.67
N VAL A 156 -13.02 16.52 -5.00
CA VAL A 156 -12.78 15.93 -3.67
C VAL A 156 -12.52 14.45 -3.83
N ILE A 157 -11.42 13.96 -3.24
CA ILE A 157 -11.10 12.52 -3.18
C ILE A 157 -11.18 12.06 -1.72
N PHE A 158 -12.02 11.09 -1.44
CA PHE A 158 -12.20 10.49 -0.12
C PHE A 158 -11.41 9.18 -0.04
N ASP A 159 -10.42 9.09 0.85
CA ASP A 159 -9.70 7.85 1.17
C ASP A 159 -10.49 7.10 2.25
N GLY A 160 -11.29 6.12 1.84
CA GLY A 160 -12.19 5.35 2.71
C GLY A 160 -11.48 4.23 3.48
N THR A 161 -12.28 3.43 4.20
CA THR A 161 -11.84 2.21 4.90
C THR A 161 -11.93 0.98 3.99
N PRO A 162 -11.30 -0.17 4.34
CA PRO A 162 -11.56 -1.44 3.68
C PRO A 162 -13.00 -1.91 3.91
N SER A 163 -13.79 -2.09 2.83
CA SER A 163 -15.24 -2.34 2.91
C SER A 163 -15.62 -3.74 3.42
N SER A 164 -14.69 -4.71 3.41
CA SER A 164 -14.98 -6.04 3.98
C SER A 164 -15.02 -6.06 5.50
N LEU A 165 -14.44 -5.06 6.16
CA LEU A 165 -14.29 -5.01 7.62
C LEU A 165 -15.34 -4.12 8.29
N VAL A 166 -15.64 -2.98 7.67
CA VAL A 166 -16.50 -1.94 8.24
C VAL A 166 -17.33 -1.28 7.14
N THR A 167 -18.47 -0.69 7.52
CA THR A 167 -19.43 -0.07 6.60
C THR A 167 -19.06 1.37 6.21
N ASP A 168 -18.04 1.96 6.81
CA ASP A 168 -17.67 3.37 6.67
C ASP A 168 -17.60 3.81 5.20
N ALA A 169 -16.88 3.07 4.36
CA ALA A 169 -16.76 3.40 2.94
C ALA A 169 -18.07 3.17 2.16
N VAL A 170 -18.88 2.18 2.57
CA VAL A 170 -20.22 1.95 1.97
C VAL A 170 -21.13 3.16 2.27
N ILE A 171 -21.07 3.71 3.48
CA ILE A 171 -21.83 4.91 3.85
C ILE A 171 -21.44 6.09 2.97
N ILE A 172 -20.13 6.39 2.87
CA ILE A 172 -19.62 7.52 2.06
C ILE A 172 -19.99 7.35 0.58
N SER A 173 -20.00 6.11 0.06
CA SER A 173 -20.31 5.83 -1.35
C SER A 173 -21.67 6.36 -1.81
N ARG A 174 -22.60 6.58 -0.88
CA ARG A 174 -23.93 7.15 -1.14
C ARG A 174 -23.92 8.64 -1.45
N TYR A 175 -22.93 9.37 -0.91
CA TYR A 175 -22.88 10.83 -0.96
C TYR A 175 -21.97 11.37 -2.08
N VAL A 176 -21.12 10.51 -2.64
CA VAL A 176 -20.16 10.89 -3.68
C VAL A 176 -20.65 10.53 -5.09
N ASP A 177 -20.07 11.18 -6.09
CA ASP A 177 -20.42 10.92 -7.48
C ASP A 177 -20.13 9.48 -7.91
N THR A 178 -19.02 8.91 -7.46
CA THR A 178 -18.63 7.54 -7.78
C THR A 178 -17.56 6.97 -6.85
N THR A 179 -17.37 5.66 -6.90
CA THR A 179 -16.42 4.91 -6.07
C THR A 179 -15.45 4.13 -6.94
N LEU A 180 -14.16 4.17 -6.58
CA LEU A 180 -13.12 3.34 -7.15
C LEU A 180 -12.72 2.27 -6.12
N ILE A 181 -12.77 1.00 -6.50
CA ILE A 181 -12.41 -0.11 -5.62
C ILE A 181 -10.97 -0.53 -5.92
N VAL A 182 -10.11 -0.54 -4.92
CA VAL A 182 -8.73 -1.04 -5.04
C VAL A 182 -8.68 -2.49 -4.57
N SER A 183 -8.13 -3.37 -5.39
CA SER A 183 -7.90 -4.78 -5.08
C SER A 183 -6.43 -5.12 -5.28
N ALA A 184 -5.92 -6.15 -4.59
CA ALA A 184 -4.54 -6.60 -4.72
C ALA A 184 -4.42 -7.83 -5.61
N TYR A 185 -3.54 -7.77 -6.60
CA TYR A 185 -3.27 -8.88 -7.53
C TYR A 185 -2.97 -10.19 -6.77
N LYS A 186 -3.63 -11.27 -7.16
CA LYS A 186 -3.52 -12.62 -6.57
C LYS A 186 -3.83 -12.72 -5.06
N THR A 187 -4.29 -11.65 -4.41
CA THR A 187 -4.57 -11.64 -2.97
C THR A 187 -6.06 -11.48 -2.71
N THR A 188 -6.71 -10.54 -3.42
CA THR A 188 -8.16 -10.31 -3.29
C THR A 188 -8.94 -11.46 -3.89
N LYS A 189 -9.88 -12.01 -3.12
CA LYS A 189 -10.81 -13.03 -3.60
C LYS A 189 -11.94 -12.38 -4.40
N MET A 190 -12.40 -13.04 -5.45
CA MET A 190 -13.45 -12.52 -6.31
C MET A 190 -14.78 -12.36 -5.55
N ASP A 191 -15.10 -13.31 -4.69
CA ASP A 191 -16.32 -13.28 -3.87
C ASP A 191 -16.37 -12.06 -2.94
N ASP A 192 -15.19 -11.70 -2.34
CA ASP A 192 -15.09 -10.52 -1.48
C ASP A 192 -15.28 -9.23 -2.30
N LEU A 193 -14.72 -9.17 -3.51
CA LEU A 193 -14.89 -8.04 -4.41
C LEU A 193 -16.35 -7.88 -4.86
N GLU A 194 -17.02 -8.99 -5.20
CA GLU A 194 -18.44 -9.00 -5.56
C GLU A 194 -19.34 -8.59 -4.40
N LYS A 195 -18.99 -8.99 -3.17
CA LYS A 195 -19.68 -8.54 -1.97
C LYS A 195 -19.60 -7.03 -1.82
N VAL A 196 -18.38 -6.45 -1.87
CA VAL A 196 -18.19 -5.01 -1.78
C VAL A 196 -18.96 -4.25 -2.86
N LYS A 197 -18.93 -4.76 -4.10
CA LYS A 197 -19.71 -4.21 -5.20
C LYS A 197 -21.22 -4.19 -4.86
N ARG A 198 -21.78 -5.30 -4.38
CA ARG A 198 -23.20 -5.37 -3.99
C ARG A 198 -23.53 -4.40 -2.87
N ASP A 199 -22.70 -4.34 -1.84
CA ASP A 199 -22.93 -3.48 -0.68
C ASP A 199 -22.99 -2.00 -1.09
N ILE A 200 -22.09 -1.55 -1.97
CA ILE A 200 -22.10 -0.18 -2.52
C ILE A 200 -23.36 0.06 -3.37
N LEU A 201 -23.70 -0.85 -4.26
CA LEU A 201 -24.88 -0.70 -5.14
C LEU A 201 -26.19 -0.71 -4.35
N ASN A 202 -26.30 -1.51 -3.29
CA ASN A 202 -27.49 -1.62 -2.45
C ASN A 202 -27.83 -0.30 -1.71
N VAL A 203 -26.81 0.52 -1.41
CA VAL A 203 -27.03 1.84 -0.80
C VAL A 203 -27.23 2.96 -1.83
N GLY A 204 -27.28 2.61 -3.12
CA GLY A 204 -27.42 3.57 -4.22
C GLY A 204 -26.09 4.22 -4.65
N GLY A 205 -24.97 3.76 -4.14
CA GLY A 205 -23.64 4.20 -4.55
C GLY A 205 -23.31 3.78 -5.99
N LYS A 206 -22.43 4.53 -6.65
CA LYS A 206 -21.99 4.25 -8.03
C LYS A 206 -20.53 3.78 -8.00
N ILE A 207 -20.16 2.96 -8.97
CA ILE A 207 -18.81 2.39 -9.09
C ILE A 207 -18.23 2.79 -10.44
N ALA A 208 -17.08 3.51 -10.42
CA ALA A 208 -16.32 3.87 -11.62
C ALA A 208 -15.55 2.67 -12.18
N GLY A 209 -15.09 1.78 -11.30
CA GLY A 209 -14.30 0.61 -11.70
C GLY A 209 -13.50 0.01 -10.56
N VAL A 210 -12.60 -0.91 -10.95
CA VAL A 210 -11.68 -1.60 -10.04
C VAL A 210 -10.24 -1.35 -10.48
N VAL A 211 -9.38 -0.98 -9.55
CA VAL A 211 -7.93 -0.88 -9.76
C VAL A 211 -7.25 -2.11 -9.18
N ILE A 212 -6.56 -2.86 -10.03
CA ILE A 212 -5.74 -4.00 -9.58
C ILE A 212 -4.35 -3.47 -9.24
N ASN A 213 -4.06 -3.41 -7.94
CA ASN A 213 -2.78 -2.97 -7.39
C ASN A 213 -1.83 -4.14 -7.15
N LYS A 214 -0.57 -3.86 -6.83
CA LYS A 214 0.48 -4.85 -6.52
C LYS A 214 0.77 -5.85 -7.64
N MET A 215 0.47 -5.51 -8.88
CA MET A 215 0.87 -6.33 -10.01
C MET A 215 2.40 -6.33 -10.15
N PRO A 216 3.05 -7.50 -10.27
CA PRO A 216 4.47 -7.55 -10.56
C PRO A 216 4.71 -7.00 -11.97
N VAL A 217 5.46 -5.91 -12.06
CA VAL A 217 5.86 -5.32 -13.36
C VAL A 217 7.22 -5.92 -13.71
N SER A 218 7.30 -6.71 -14.80
CA SER A 218 8.57 -7.17 -15.32
C SER A 218 9.37 -5.99 -15.89
N GLN A 219 10.69 -5.98 -15.73
CA GLN A 219 11.53 -4.92 -16.31
C GLN A 219 11.32 -4.78 -17.82
N LYS A 220 11.09 -5.88 -18.55
CA LYS A 220 10.78 -5.85 -20.00
C LYS A 220 9.45 -5.13 -20.31
N GLN A 221 8.40 -5.40 -19.54
CA GLN A 221 7.12 -4.70 -19.68
C GLN A 221 7.23 -3.22 -19.28
N TYR A 222 8.01 -2.92 -18.23
CA TYR A 222 8.31 -1.56 -17.82
C TYR A 222 8.92 -0.73 -18.95
N TYR A 223 9.94 -1.26 -19.61
CA TYR A 223 10.59 -0.57 -20.74
C TYR A 223 9.75 -0.58 -22.03
N ALA A 224 9.01 -1.64 -22.31
CA ALA A 224 8.15 -1.68 -23.49
C ALA A 224 7.05 -0.61 -23.45
N THR A 225 6.38 -0.44 -22.31
CA THR A 225 5.34 0.61 -22.14
C THR A 225 5.94 2.03 -22.25
N TYR A 226 7.18 2.22 -21.77
CA TYR A 226 7.86 3.52 -21.82
C TYR A 226 8.36 3.88 -23.23
N TYR A 227 8.78 2.91 -24.03
CA TYR A 227 9.40 3.15 -25.34
C TYR A 227 8.41 3.09 -26.52
N TYR A 228 7.27 2.42 -26.40
CA TYR A 228 6.24 2.46 -27.46
C TYR A 228 5.54 3.83 -27.57
N GLY A 229 5.69 4.71 -26.57
CA GLY A 229 5.21 6.09 -26.61
C GLY A 229 6.11 7.07 -27.38
N ASN A 230 7.38 6.72 -27.68
CA ASN A 230 8.35 7.57 -28.39
C ASN A 230 8.98 6.84 -29.59
N SER A 231 8.20 6.61 -30.62
CA SER A 231 8.65 5.99 -31.88
C SER A 231 9.47 6.93 -32.80
N SER A 232 10.45 7.65 -32.26
CA SER A 232 11.40 8.41 -33.09
C SER A 232 12.88 8.23 -32.73
N MET A 233 13.24 7.36 -31.80
CA MET A 233 14.66 7.00 -31.57
C MET A 233 14.88 5.51 -31.86
N LYS A 234 15.44 5.22 -33.03
CA LYS A 234 15.99 3.91 -33.40
C LYS A 234 17.09 3.55 -32.38
N MET A 235 16.76 2.83 -31.31
CA MET A 235 17.78 2.13 -30.52
C MET A 235 18.25 0.92 -31.31
N LYS A 236 19.55 0.85 -31.59
CA LYS A 236 20.22 -0.38 -31.99
C LYS A 236 19.92 -1.45 -30.94
N PRO A 237 19.53 -2.68 -31.31
CA PRO A 237 19.37 -3.76 -30.35
C PRO A 237 20.70 -3.92 -29.60
N LYS A 238 20.66 -3.84 -28.26
CA LYS A 238 21.84 -4.23 -27.45
C LYS A 238 22.18 -5.65 -27.83
N SER A 239 23.41 -5.86 -28.23
CA SER A 239 24.01 -7.19 -28.45
C SER A 239 23.61 -8.13 -27.31
N LYS A 240 23.31 -9.37 -27.65
CA LYS A 240 23.06 -10.44 -26.65
C LYS A 240 24.17 -10.35 -25.59
N PRO A 241 23.87 -10.52 -24.30
CA PRO A 241 24.89 -10.44 -23.26
C PRO A 241 26.00 -11.43 -23.60
N THR A 242 27.23 -10.96 -23.54
CA THR A 242 28.41 -11.81 -23.82
C THR A 242 28.60 -12.83 -22.68
N LYS A 243 29.30 -13.95 -22.95
CA LYS A 243 29.61 -14.91 -21.89
C LYS A 243 30.24 -14.25 -20.66
N ALA A 244 31.05 -13.22 -20.85
CA ALA A 244 31.67 -12.43 -19.78
C ALA A 244 30.63 -11.67 -18.93
N ASP A 245 29.58 -11.11 -19.53
CA ASP A 245 28.50 -10.42 -18.80
C ASP A 245 27.67 -11.39 -17.95
N ILE A 246 27.47 -12.60 -18.43
CA ILE A 246 26.75 -13.66 -17.70
C ILE A 246 27.58 -14.16 -16.53
N GLU A 247 28.88 -14.41 -16.74
CA GLU A 247 29.81 -14.82 -15.69
C GLU A 247 29.91 -13.76 -14.58
N MET A 248 29.98 -12.50 -14.94
CA MET A 248 30.02 -11.37 -13.98
C MET A 248 28.72 -11.29 -13.15
N GLN A 249 27.55 -11.52 -13.76
CA GLN A 249 26.28 -11.55 -13.04
C GLN A 249 26.15 -12.76 -12.10
N VAL A 250 26.64 -13.91 -12.51
CA VAL A 250 26.66 -15.12 -11.68
C VAL A 250 27.60 -14.93 -10.47
N GLU A 251 28.79 -14.38 -10.70
CA GLU A 251 29.74 -14.11 -9.63
C GLU A 251 29.21 -13.08 -8.61
N ARG A 252 28.54 -12.03 -9.09
CA ARG A 252 27.89 -11.04 -8.23
C ARG A 252 26.80 -11.65 -7.34
N LYS A 253 25.94 -12.50 -7.90
CA LYS A 253 24.93 -13.25 -7.13
C LYS A 253 25.58 -14.20 -6.11
N ARG A 254 26.67 -14.88 -6.46
CA ARG A 254 27.43 -15.75 -5.53
C ARG A 254 27.99 -14.94 -4.34
N GLN A 255 28.54 -13.75 -4.59
CA GLN A 255 29.07 -12.87 -3.53
C GLN A 255 27.96 -12.35 -2.61
N GLU A 256 26.81 -11.96 -3.16
CA GLU A 256 25.65 -11.53 -2.37
C GLU A 256 25.09 -12.64 -1.49
N THR A 257 25.06 -13.89 -2.02
CA THR A 257 24.59 -15.06 -1.27
C THR A 257 25.55 -15.46 -0.15
N LYS A 258 26.87 -15.41 -0.42
CA LYS A 258 27.91 -15.63 0.60
C LYS A 258 27.88 -14.56 1.70
N ALA A 259 27.61 -13.30 1.36
CA ALA A 259 27.46 -12.22 2.34
C ALA A 259 26.22 -12.41 3.23
N LYS A 260 25.09 -12.81 2.65
CA LYS A 260 23.86 -13.13 3.42
C LYS A 260 24.07 -14.33 4.36
N ALA A 261 24.72 -15.40 3.89
CA ALA A 261 25.03 -16.57 4.72
C ALA A 261 25.99 -16.23 5.90
N LYS A 262 27.02 -15.40 5.66
CA LYS A 262 27.91 -14.93 6.75
C LYS A 262 27.16 -14.09 7.81
N ASN A 263 26.19 -13.26 7.40
CA ASN A 263 25.39 -12.47 8.33
C ASN A 263 24.45 -13.33 9.18
N VAL A 264 23.87 -14.38 8.61
CA VAL A 264 23.01 -15.34 9.34
C VAL A 264 23.86 -16.13 10.37
N ILE A 265 25.06 -16.59 9.99
CA ILE A 265 25.98 -17.29 10.90
C ILE A 265 26.42 -16.37 12.05
N LYS A 266 26.68 -15.09 11.76
CA LYS A 266 27.06 -14.10 12.79
C LYS A 266 25.92 -13.83 13.77
N GLN A 267 24.70 -13.68 13.29
CA GLN A 267 23.52 -13.49 14.15
C GLN A 267 23.17 -14.72 14.99
N ASN A 268 23.40 -15.93 14.49
CA ASN A 268 23.21 -17.17 15.26
C ASN A 268 24.30 -17.38 16.32
N LYS A 269 25.54 -16.95 16.07
CA LYS A 269 26.60 -16.97 17.11
C LYS A 269 26.38 -15.94 18.22
N GLU A 270 25.76 -14.80 17.93
CA GLU A 270 25.41 -13.78 18.93
C GLU A 270 24.20 -14.18 19.78
N LYS A 271 23.30 -15.05 19.27
CA LYS A 271 22.11 -15.53 19.97
C LYS A 271 22.33 -16.76 20.85
N ASN A 272 23.49 -17.44 20.74
CA ASN A 272 23.77 -18.64 21.52
C ASN A 272 25.23 -18.59 22.06
N PRO A 273 25.50 -17.88 23.16
CA PRO A 273 26.81 -17.92 23.79
C PRO A 273 27.02 -19.31 24.40
N GLN A 274 28.17 -19.91 24.09
CA GLN A 274 28.56 -21.22 24.62
C GLN A 274 28.38 -21.28 26.14
N PRO A 275 27.85 -22.41 26.72
CA PRO A 275 27.73 -22.55 28.15
C PRO A 275 29.13 -22.60 28.78
N LYS A 276 29.33 -21.74 29.76
CA LYS A 276 30.52 -21.80 30.62
C LYS A 276 30.52 -23.13 31.36
N MET A 277 31.62 -23.92 31.23
CA MET A 277 31.86 -25.10 32.04
C MET A 277 31.93 -24.70 33.52
N TYR A 278 30.95 -25.12 34.29
CA TYR A 278 31.01 -25.11 35.75
C TYR A 278 31.56 -26.43 36.22
N ASN A 279 32.69 -26.39 36.96
CA ASN A 279 33.21 -27.50 37.70
C ASN A 279 32.26 -27.84 38.88
N TYR A 280 31.71 -29.04 38.84
CA TYR A 280 30.98 -29.62 39.97
C TYR A 280 31.94 -30.44 40.84
N ASP A 281 32.31 -29.87 41.96
CA ASP A 281 32.69 -30.61 43.17
C ASP A 281 31.93 -29.98 44.30
N LYS A 282 30.83 -30.64 44.69
CA LYS A 282 30.37 -30.88 46.11
C LYS A 282 28.93 -31.41 46.10
N LYS A 283 28.81 -32.60 46.70
CA LYS A 283 27.57 -33.28 47.00
C LYS A 283 26.78 -32.50 48.05
N GLU A 284 25.48 -32.30 47.82
CA GLU A 284 24.45 -32.24 48.87
C GLU A 284 23.12 -32.74 48.32
N GLU A 285 22.50 -33.66 49.09
CA GLU A 285 21.23 -34.32 48.81
C GLU A 285 20.06 -33.39 49.11
N VAL A 286 19.04 -33.32 48.22
CA VAL A 286 17.70 -32.84 48.59
C VAL A 286 16.60 -33.47 47.70
N PRO A 287 15.37 -33.60 48.18
CA PRO A 287 14.47 -34.72 47.89
C PRO A 287 13.55 -34.50 46.66
N LYS A 288 13.10 -35.67 46.14
CA LYS A 288 12.17 -35.83 45.03
C LYS A 288 10.80 -35.20 45.30
N LYS A 289 10.36 -34.25 44.47
CA LYS A 289 8.95 -33.95 44.21
C LYS A 289 8.64 -34.19 42.74
N LYS A 290 7.63 -35.04 42.50
CA LYS A 290 7.06 -35.32 41.21
C LYS A 290 6.43 -34.05 40.61
N VAL A 291 6.75 -33.73 39.38
CA VAL A 291 5.98 -32.78 38.55
C VAL A 291 5.72 -33.48 37.22
N GLU A 292 4.45 -33.57 36.88
CA GLU A 292 3.94 -34.13 35.65
C GLU A 292 4.34 -33.24 34.46
N THR A 293 4.91 -33.87 33.46
CA THR A 293 5.30 -33.23 32.17
C THR A 293 4.13 -33.27 31.24
N SER A 294 3.62 -32.09 30.87
CA SER A 294 2.86 -31.91 29.63
C SER A 294 3.78 -31.34 28.56
N THR A 295 4.25 -32.22 27.71
CA THR A 295 5.02 -31.88 26.49
C THR A 295 4.11 -31.23 25.48
N LYS A 296 4.37 -29.96 25.13
CA LYS A 296 3.98 -29.38 23.85
C LYS A 296 5.27 -29.25 23.02
N GLU A 297 5.36 -30.08 22.02
CA GLU A 297 6.40 -30.02 21.00
C GLU A 297 6.26 -28.74 20.19
N ASN A 298 7.22 -27.83 20.31
CA ASN A 298 7.51 -26.81 19.30
C ASN A 298 8.58 -27.37 18.39
N SER A 299 8.17 -27.79 17.20
CA SER A 299 9.09 -28.19 16.14
C SER A 299 9.79 -26.96 15.56
N ASN A 300 10.98 -26.64 16.08
CA ASN A 300 11.97 -25.88 15.33
C ASN A 300 12.52 -26.78 14.23
N LYS A 301 12.13 -26.52 12.98
CA LYS A 301 12.82 -27.09 11.83
C LYS A 301 14.18 -26.41 11.72
N ASP A 302 15.23 -27.06 12.15
CA ASP A 302 16.59 -26.72 11.78
C ASP A 302 16.70 -26.78 10.25
N ILE A 303 16.99 -25.63 9.63
CA ILE A 303 17.24 -25.55 8.19
C ILE A 303 18.61 -26.15 7.97
N ASP A 304 18.64 -27.36 7.43
CA ASP A 304 19.86 -28.05 7.05
C ASP A 304 20.58 -27.25 5.94
N ALA A 305 21.72 -26.66 6.29
CA ALA A 305 22.51 -25.83 5.38
C ALA A 305 23.03 -26.61 4.17
N GLU A 306 23.23 -27.93 4.29
CA GLU A 306 23.63 -28.79 3.17
C GLU A 306 22.46 -29.05 2.21
N ALA A 307 21.24 -29.23 2.72
CA ALA A 307 20.04 -29.36 1.88
C ALA A 307 19.76 -28.08 1.08
N LEU A 308 20.00 -26.90 1.68
CA LEU A 308 19.83 -25.62 1.01
C LEU A 308 20.88 -25.41 -0.09
N LEU A 309 22.14 -25.80 0.16
CA LEU A 309 23.22 -25.76 -0.84
C LEU A 309 22.96 -26.70 -2.01
N LYS A 310 22.38 -27.88 -1.76
CA LYS A 310 21.99 -28.83 -2.80
C LYS A 310 20.89 -28.26 -3.69
N GLN A 311 19.84 -27.69 -3.12
CA GLN A 311 18.77 -27.03 -3.89
C GLN A 311 19.27 -25.86 -4.76
N ILE A 312 20.23 -25.10 -4.27
CA ILE A 312 20.85 -24.01 -5.04
C ILE A 312 21.65 -24.55 -6.22
N ASN A 313 22.40 -25.62 -6.03
CA ASN A 313 23.17 -26.26 -7.12
C ASN A 313 22.27 -26.93 -8.18
N ASP A 314 21.19 -27.55 -7.76
CA ASP A 314 20.21 -28.16 -8.66
C ASP A 314 19.52 -27.11 -9.52
N TYR A 315 19.11 -25.98 -8.93
CA TYR A 315 18.52 -24.84 -9.65
C TYR A 315 19.50 -24.22 -10.68
N VAL A 316 20.78 -24.08 -10.32
CA VAL A 316 21.80 -23.53 -11.22
C VAL A 316 22.05 -24.47 -12.42
N ASN A 317 21.99 -25.76 -12.20
CA ASN A 317 22.18 -26.78 -13.28
C ASN A 317 20.95 -26.84 -14.20
N GLU A 318 19.72 -26.70 -13.67
CA GLU A 318 18.52 -26.62 -14.50
C GLU A 318 18.51 -25.35 -15.38
N GLU A 319 18.92 -24.21 -14.87
CA GLU A 319 19.02 -22.98 -15.65
C GLU A 319 20.10 -23.07 -16.75
N LYS A 320 21.23 -23.73 -16.50
CA LYS A 320 22.24 -23.98 -17.52
C LYS A 320 21.70 -24.89 -18.64
N THR A 321 20.95 -25.93 -18.28
CA THR A 321 20.40 -26.89 -19.26
C THR A 321 19.31 -26.25 -20.13
N LYS A 322 18.55 -25.28 -19.59
CA LYS A 322 17.56 -24.46 -20.35
C LYS A 322 18.23 -23.54 -21.35
N LEU A 323 19.32 -22.90 -20.95
CA LEU A 323 20.07 -22.00 -21.84
C LEU A 323 20.76 -22.77 -22.99
N GLU A 324 21.26 -23.99 -22.75
CA GLU A 324 21.86 -24.81 -23.78
C GLU A 324 20.85 -25.41 -24.80
N LYS A 325 19.56 -25.48 -24.41
CA LYS A 325 18.47 -25.92 -25.30
C LYS A 325 17.87 -24.80 -26.14
N GLU A 326 18.03 -23.55 -25.75
CA GLU A 326 17.60 -22.37 -26.53
C GLU A 326 18.62 -21.97 -27.60
N ASP A 327 19.84 -22.50 -27.55
CA ASP A 327 20.92 -22.24 -28.54
C ASP A 327 21.02 -23.31 -29.63
N LYS A 328 20.09 -24.28 -29.68
CA LYS A 328 19.95 -25.28 -30.79
C LYS A 328 18.65 -25.04 -31.56
#